data_369a7d5c5de0e1228edfc60319622d28
#
_entry.id   369a7d5c5de0e1228edfc60319622d28
#
_cell.length_a   1.000
_cell.length_b   1.000
_cell.length_c   1.000
_cell.angle_alpha   90.00
_cell.angle_beta   90.00
_cell.angle_gamma   90.00
#
_symmetry.space_group_name_H-M   'P 1'
#
loop_
_entity.id
_entity.type
_entity.pdbx_description
1 polymer ?
#
loop_
_entity_poly.entity_id
_entity_poly.type
_entity_poly.pdbx_seq_one_letter_code
_entity_poly.pdbx_strand_id
1 'polypeptide(L)'
;LYEYPSNDVGVSEWGSCNFMHSRGEVRSFLQSAVCYWLEEYHFDGIRFDAISRILYWQGDPARGVNGMAVSFVREMNREVKERFPGCMLIAEDSTEFTRVTEPVDKGGLGFDYKWDLGWMHDTLSVFQMSPVERKEQYHKLTFSMMYYYNDSYLLPFSHDEVVHGKATILQKMNGDYDRKFPQ
;
A
#
# COMPACT_ATOMS: atom_id res chain seq x y z
N LEU A 1 -12.85 23.20 0.89
CA LEU A 1 -13.39 22.42 2.03
C LEU A 1 -12.53 21.21 2.35
N TYR A 2 -11.96 20.60 1.34
CA TYR A 2 -11.25 19.33 1.43
C TYR A 2 -9.75 19.47 1.25
N GLU A 3 -9.29 20.57 0.73
CA GLU A 3 -7.94 20.83 0.25
C GLU A 3 -7.15 21.66 1.25
N TYR A 4 -5.85 21.49 1.25
CA TYR A 4 -4.95 22.39 1.92
C TYR A 4 -4.92 23.75 1.19
N PRO A 5 -4.74 24.87 1.88
CA PRO A 5 -4.76 26.21 1.28
C PRO A 5 -3.57 26.48 0.36
N SER A 6 -2.57 25.62 0.34
CA SER A 6 -1.36 25.73 -0.50
C SER A 6 -1.29 24.57 -1.49
N ASN A 7 -1.04 24.87 -2.75
CA ASN A 7 -0.81 23.84 -3.79
C ASN A 7 0.40 22.96 -3.48
N ASP A 8 1.36 23.45 -2.72
CA ASP A 8 2.54 22.68 -2.31
C ASP A 8 2.21 21.46 -1.48
N VAL A 9 1.11 21.44 -0.77
CA VAL A 9 0.62 20.30 0.01
C VAL A 9 -0.77 19.84 -0.40
N GLY A 10 -1.48 20.62 -1.19
CA GLY A 10 -2.87 20.38 -1.58
C GLY A 10 -3.04 19.55 -2.85
N VAL A 11 -2.02 19.48 -3.70
CA VAL A 11 -2.09 18.77 -5.00
C VAL A 11 -1.12 17.62 -5.03
N SER A 12 -1.58 16.42 -5.42
CA SER A 12 -0.73 15.25 -5.59
C SER A 12 0.03 15.29 -6.92
N GLU A 13 1.05 14.44 -7.08
CA GLU A 13 1.79 14.27 -8.34
C GLU A 13 0.90 13.77 -9.49
N TRP A 14 -0.24 13.16 -9.17
CA TRP A 14 -1.23 12.71 -10.16
C TRP A 14 -2.27 13.78 -10.50
N GLY A 15 -2.12 15.00 -9.98
CA GLY A 15 -3.05 16.11 -10.22
C GLY A 15 -4.35 16.03 -9.43
N SER A 16 -4.46 15.12 -8.47
CA SER A 16 -5.59 15.04 -7.54
C SER A 16 -5.35 15.89 -6.30
N CYS A 17 -6.44 16.24 -5.60
CA CYS A 17 -6.35 17.00 -4.36
C CYS A 17 -6.14 16.11 -3.14
N ASN A 18 -5.22 16.49 -2.28
CA ASN A 18 -5.01 15.82 -1.00
C ASN A 18 -6.06 16.28 0.01
N PHE A 19 -6.70 15.35 0.68
CA PHE A 19 -7.63 15.64 1.76
C PHE A 19 -6.94 16.26 2.98
N MET A 20 -7.59 17.25 3.57
CA MET A 20 -7.16 17.82 4.85
C MET A 20 -7.69 16.98 6.01
N HIS A 21 -6.94 15.97 6.43
CA HIS A 21 -7.34 15.00 7.46
C HIS A 21 -7.50 15.57 8.88
N SER A 22 -7.15 16.84 9.09
CA SER A 22 -7.44 17.56 10.34
C SER A 22 -8.89 18.03 10.43
N ARG A 23 -9.66 18.00 9.32
CA ARG A 23 -11.04 18.42 9.28
C ARG A 23 -11.99 17.30 9.64
N GLY A 24 -12.93 17.58 10.57
CA GLY A 24 -13.93 16.60 11.01
C GLY A 24 -14.82 16.11 9.86
N GLU A 25 -15.19 17.01 8.94
CA GLU A 25 -16.03 16.70 7.77
C GLU A 25 -15.32 15.73 6.81
N VAL A 26 -14.01 15.90 6.61
CA VAL A 26 -13.20 14.98 5.80
C VAL A 26 -13.10 13.60 6.47
N ARG A 27 -12.81 13.58 7.76
CA ARG A 27 -12.74 12.34 8.56
C ARG A 27 -14.08 11.59 8.51
N SER A 28 -15.17 12.29 8.77
CA SER A 28 -16.52 11.72 8.73
C SER A 28 -16.87 11.19 7.33
N PHE A 29 -16.53 11.91 6.27
CA PHE A 29 -16.77 11.49 4.90
C PHE A 29 -16.02 10.18 4.56
N LEU A 30 -14.72 10.14 4.84
CA LEU A 30 -13.89 8.96 4.56
C LEU A 30 -14.30 7.75 5.40
N GLN A 31 -14.58 7.96 6.70
CA GLN A 31 -15.08 6.92 7.58
C GLN A 31 -16.43 6.35 7.08
N SER A 32 -17.35 7.23 6.71
CA SER A 32 -18.65 6.82 6.18
C SER A 32 -18.53 6.06 4.87
N ALA A 33 -17.60 6.45 3.99
CA ALA A 33 -17.35 5.75 2.74
C ALA A 33 -16.87 4.31 2.97
N VAL A 34 -15.93 4.10 3.90
CA VAL A 34 -15.46 2.75 4.26
C VAL A 34 -16.61 1.91 4.84
N CYS A 35 -17.34 2.46 5.81
CA CYS A 35 -18.47 1.76 6.41
C CYS A 35 -19.57 1.41 5.40
N TYR A 36 -19.85 2.31 4.47
CA TYR A 36 -20.86 2.10 3.41
C TYR A 36 -20.54 0.87 2.55
N TRP A 37 -19.30 0.71 2.11
CA TRP A 37 -18.92 -0.45 1.32
C TRP A 37 -18.98 -1.75 2.10
N LEU A 38 -18.63 -1.74 3.38
CA LEU A 38 -18.69 -2.92 4.24
C LEU A 38 -20.13 -3.29 4.60
N GLU A 39 -20.99 -2.29 4.90
CA GLU A 39 -22.35 -2.52 5.38
C GLU A 39 -23.34 -2.82 4.26
N GLU A 40 -23.33 -2.01 3.19
CA GLU A 40 -24.31 -2.11 2.11
C GLU A 40 -23.94 -3.15 1.05
N TYR A 41 -22.65 -3.29 0.77
CA TYR A 41 -22.15 -4.20 -0.27
C TYR A 41 -21.51 -5.48 0.30
N HIS A 42 -21.40 -5.59 1.62
CA HIS A 42 -20.90 -6.77 2.31
C HIS A 42 -19.51 -7.20 1.86
N PHE A 43 -18.61 -6.24 1.60
CA PHE A 43 -17.23 -6.56 1.30
C PHE A 43 -16.52 -7.14 2.52
N ASP A 44 -15.64 -8.11 2.29
CA ASP A 44 -14.87 -8.78 3.32
C ASP A 44 -13.64 -7.98 3.78
N GLY A 45 -13.31 -6.88 3.08
CA GLY A 45 -12.21 -6.01 3.46
C GLY A 45 -12.03 -4.83 2.50
N ILE A 46 -11.14 -3.92 2.89
CA ILE A 46 -10.80 -2.71 2.15
C ILE A 46 -9.28 -2.60 2.01
N ARG A 47 -8.80 -2.37 0.78
CA ARG A 47 -7.42 -1.96 0.52
C ARG A 47 -7.33 -0.45 0.42
N PHE A 48 -6.42 0.11 1.15
CA PHE A 48 -6.09 1.53 1.13
C PHE A 48 -4.90 1.75 0.19
N ASP A 49 -5.17 2.49 -0.88
CA ASP A 49 -4.23 2.83 -1.93
C ASP A 49 -3.21 3.86 -1.43
N ALA A 50 -1.92 3.64 -1.74
CA ALA A 50 -0.83 4.58 -1.53
C ALA A 50 -0.89 5.33 -0.17
N ILE A 51 -1.00 4.62 0.95
CA ILE A 51 -1.16 5.25 2.27
C ILE A 51 0.01 6.18 2.65
N SER A 52 1.17 6.04 2.02
CA SER A 52 2.27 7.00 2.16
C SER A 52 1.83 8.44 1.93
N ARG A 53 0.85 8.66 1.03
CA ARG A 53 0.26 9.97 0.74
C ARG A 53 -0.53 10.55 1.89
N ILE A 54 -1.02 9.69 2.77
CA ILE A 54 -1.71 10.06 4.00
C ILE A 54 -0.69 10.23 5.14
N LEU A 55 0.26 9.29 5.25
CA LEU A 55 1.21 9.22 6.38
C LEU A 55 2.26 10.33 6.36
N TYR A 56 2.72 10.74 5.18
CA TYR A 56 3.74 11.77 5.00
C TYR A 56 3.21 12.97 4.22
N TRP A 57 3.76 14.14 4.47
CA TRP A 57 3.47 15.32 3.67
C TRP A 57 3.90 15.08 2.22
N GLN A 58 2.94 15.16 1.29
CA GLN A 58 3.12 14.83 -0.14
C GLN A 58 3.62 13.39 -0.41
N GLY A 59 3.44 12.46 0.51
CA GLY A 59 3.92 11.10 0.40
C GLY A 59 5.45 10.95 0.50
N ASP A 60 6.13 12.03 0.86
CA ASP A 60 7.59 12.09 0.93
C ASP A 60 8.07 11.99 2.39
N PRO A 61 8.74 10.91 2.79
CA PRO A 61 9.31 10.76 4.14
C PRO A 61 10.21 11.92 4.56
N ALA A 62 10.95 12.53 3.60
CA ALA A 62 11.83 13.67 3.89
C ALA A 62 11.07 14.92 4.33
N ARG A 63 9.80 15.04 3.99
CA ARG A 63 8.92 16.14 4.40
C ARG A 63 8.29 15.92 5.79
N GLY A 64 8.51 14.76 6.38
CA GLY A 64 8.04 14.40 7.71
C GLY A 64 6.61 13.82 7.75
N VAL A 65 6.27 13.30 8.91
CA VAL A 65 4.99 12.61 9.16
C VAL A 65 3.85 13.62 9.33
N ASN A 66 2.73 13.37 8.66
CA ASN A 66 1.47 14.08 8.87
C ASN A 66 0.73 13.49 10.09
N GLY A 67 1.03 14.00 11.28
CA GLY A 67 0.49 13.46 12.54
C GLY A 67 -1.04 13.47 12.62
N MET A 68 -1.71 14.45 12.00
CA MET A 68 -3.19 14.50 11.98
C MET A 68 -3.78 13.40 11.10
N ALA A 69 -3.13 13.10 9.98
CA ALA A 69 -3.55 12.02 9.10
C ALA A 69 -3.27 10.65 9.71
N VAL A 70 -2.12 10.47 10.36
CA VAL A 70 -1.81 9.23 11.13
C VAL A 70 -2.84 9.00 12.24
N SER A 71 -3.20 10.05 12.99
CA SER A 71 -4.25 9.97 14.01
C SER A 71 -5.59 9.55 13.40
N PHE A 72 -5.94 10.13 12.25
CA PHE A 72 -7.17 9.75 11.54
C PHE A 72 -7.17 8.29 11.11
N VAL A 73 -6.09 7.79 10.51
CA VAL A 73 -5.99 6.38 10.08
C VAL A 73 -6.16 5.43 11.27
N ARG A 74 -5.52 5.71 12.40
CA ARG A 74 -5.66 4.91 13.63
C ARG A 74 -7.09 4.88 14.15
N GLU A 75 -7.74 6.04 14.20
CA GLU A 75 -9.12 6.17 14.65
C GLU A 75 -10.06 5.39 13.72
N MET A 76 -9.95 5.60 12.42
CA MET A 76 -10.76 4.94 11.41
C MET A 76 -10.60 3.41 11.48
N ASN A 77 -9.37 2.91 11.49
CA ASN A 77 -9.11 1.46 11.55
C ASN A 77 -9.66 0.83 12.82
N ARG A 78 -9.49 1.49 13.98
CA ARG A 78 -10.07 1.02 15.25
C ARG A 78 -11.58 0.93 15.17
N GLU A 79 -12.26 1.99 14.75
CA GLU A 79 -13.73 2.04 14.67
C GLU A 79 -14.27 1.03 13.64
N VAL A 80 -13.60 0.87 12.50
CA VAL A 80 -13.99 -0.13 11.50
C VAL A 80 -13.87 -1.54 12.08
N LYS A 81 -12.79 -1.85 12.79
CA LYS A 81 -12.60 -3.17 13.42
C LYS A 81 -13.58 -3.43 14.57
N GLU A 82 -13.97 -2.40 15.32
CA GLU A 82 -15.00 -2.51 16.36
C GLU A 82 -16.39 -2.80 15.75
N ARG A 83 -16.72 -2.13 14.66
CA ARG A 83 -18.01 -2.29 13.98
C ARG A 83 -18.08 -3.53 13.09
N PHE A 84 -16.99 -3.86 12.42
CA PHE A 84 -16.87 -4.97 11.47
C PHE A 84 -15.65 -5.86 11.81
N PRO A 85 -15.70 -6.64 12.90
CA PRO A 85 -14.53 -7.36 13.41
C PRO A 85 -13.98 -8.41 12.44
N GLY A 86 -14.80 -8.90 11.51
CA GLY A 86 -14.39 -9.86 10.48
C GLY A 86 -13.77 -9.24 9.24
N CYS A 87 -13.79 -7.91 9.07
CA CYS A 87 -13.26 -7.31 7.85
C CYS A 87 -11.73 -7.25 7.85
N MET A 88 -11.12 -7.35 6.67
CA MET A 88 -9.70 -7.14 6.45
C MET A 88 -9.40 -5.69 6.06
N LEU A 89 -8.41 -5.09 6.74
CA LEU A 89 -7.85 -3.78 6.38
C LEU A 89 -6.43 -4.00 5.84
N ILE A 90 -6.23 -3.62 4.59
CA ILE A 90 -4.99 -3.86 3.86
C ILE A 90 -4.37 -2.53 3.46
N ALA A 91 -3.11 -2.32 3.77
CA ALA A 91 -2.37 -1.13 3.41
C ALA A 91 -1.50 -1.37 2.17
N GLU A 92 -1.57 -0.46 1.19
CA GLU A 92 -0.51 -0.34 0.19
C GLU A 92 0.43 0.79 0.62
N ASP A 93 1.67 0.42 0.95
CA ASP A 93 2.71 1.37 1.33
C ASP A 93 4.07 0.94 0.81
N SER A 94 4.71 1.82 0.08
CA SER A 94 6.06 1.63 -0.49
C SER A 94 7.17 2.23 0.38
N THR A 95 6.82 2.79 1.54
CA THR A 95 7.78 3.44 2.44
C THR A 95 8.22 2.54 3.59
N GLU A 96 9.21 3.00 4.33
CA GLU A 96 9.69 2.36 5.55
C GLU A 96 8.89 2.75 6.80
N PHE A 97 7.62 3.18 6.64
CA PHE A 97 6.77 3.47 7.80
C PHE A 97 6.58 2.21 8.62
N THR A 98 6.91 2.31 9.90
CA THR A 98 6.94 1.15 10.81
C THR A 98 5.59 0.90 11.47
N ARG A 99 5.34 -0.36 11.87
CA ARG A 99 4.19 -0.74 12.69
C ARG A 99 2.83 -0.50 11.99
N VAL A 100 2.81 -0.69 10.67
CA VAL A 100 1.59 -0.52 9.87
C VAL A 100 0.53 -1.54 10.30
N THR A 101 0.94 -2.80 10.53
CA THR A 101 0.04 -3.89 10.88
C THR A 101 -0.04 -4.16 12.38
N GLU A 102 0.66 -3.39 13.19
CA GLU A 102 0.55 -3.53 14.64
C GLU A 102 -0.77 -2.89 15.14
N PRO A 103 -1.40 -3.48 16.16
CA PRO A 103 -2.62 -2.93 16.77
C PRO A 103 -2.47 -1.48 17.22
N VAL A 104 -3.56 -0.71 17.14
CA VAL A 104 -3.57 0.72 17.49
C VAL A 104 -3.23 0.95 18.96
N ASP A 105 -3.69 0.09 19.86
CA ASP A 105 -3.39 0.15 21.30
C ASP A 105 -1.91 -0.07 21.63
N LYS A 106 -1.18 -0.75 20.73
CA LYS A 106 0.28 -0.90 20.79
C LYS A 106 1.03 0.21 20.02
N GLY A 107 0.32 1.20 19.48
CA GLY A 107 0.88 2.34 18.77
C GLY A 107 1.09 2.11 17.26
N GLY A 108 0.57 1.02 16.71
CA GLY A 108 0.54 0.77 15.26
C GLY A 108 -0.58 1.52 14.54
N LEU A 109 -0.75 1.26 13.25
CA LEU A 109 -1.83 1.85 12.45
C LEU A 109 -3.11 0.99 12.46
N GLY A 110 -3.02 -0.29 12.84
CA GLY A 110 -4.16 -1.20 12.98
C GLY A 110 -4.65 -1.81 11.66
N PHE A 111 -3.81 -1.87 10.63
CA PHE A 111 -4.08 -2.70 9.46
C PHE A 111 -3.84 -4.18 9.79
N ASP A 112 -4.54 -5.07 9.09
CA ASP A 112 -4.30 -6.50 9.21
C ASP A 112 -3.09 -6.93 8.37
N TYR A 113 -2.94 -6.32 7.18
CA TYR A 113 -1.86 -6.64 6.24
C TYR A 113 -1.29 -5.39 5.56
N LYS A 114 -0.04 -5.52 5.13
CA LYS A 114 0.66 -4.57 4.27
C LYS A 114 1.11 -5.26 2.98
N TRP A 115 0.94 -4.65 1.82
CA TRP A 115 1.51 -5.15 0.58
C TRP A 115 3.04 -5.04 0.60
N ASP A 116 3.73 -6.14 0.30
CA ASP A 116 5.18 -6.15 0.10
C ASP A 116 5.51 -5.78 -1.35
N LEU A 117 5.58 -4.49 -1.61
CA LEU A 117 5.95 -3.97 -2.93
C LEU A 117 7.42 -4.20 -3.24
N GLY A 118 8.30 -4.25 -2.22
CA GLY A 118 9.71 -4.59 -2.38
C GLY A 118 9.90 -5.99 -2.94
N TRP A 119 9.23 -6.98 -2.35
CA TRP A 119 9.21 -8.35 -2.86
C TRP A 119 8.71 -8.42 -4.30
N MET A 120 7.65 -7.68 -4.62
CA MET A 120 7.09 -7.64 -5.98
C MET A 120 8.11 -7.13 -7.00
N HIS A 121 8.73 -5.99 -6.72
CA HIS A 121 9.72 -5.40 -7.62
C HIS A 121 10.94 -6.30 -7.81
N ASP A 122 11.45 -6.88 -6.73
CA ASP A 122 12.56 -7.83 -6.79
C ASP A 122 12.21 -9.08 -7.59
N THR A 123 11.04 -9.66 -7.36
CA THR A 123 10.56 -10.84 -8.09
C THR A 123 10.38 -10.54 -9.58
N LEU A 124 9.73 -9.43 -9.93
CA LEU A 124 9.56 -9.02 -11.32
C LEU A 124 10.91 -8.71 -12.00
N SER A 125 11.85 -8.13 -11.27
CA SER A 125 13.22 -7.91 -11.74
C SER A 125 13.91 -9.24 -12.10
N VAL A 126 13.80 -10.24 -11.24
CA VAL A 126 14.37 -11.58 -11.49
C VAL A 126 13.72 -12.26 -12.70
N PHE A 127 12.40 -12.10 -12.90
CA PHE A 127 11.74 -12.65 -14.09
C PHE A 127 12.27 -12.07 -15.40
N GLN A 128 12.69 -10.81 -15.40
CA GLN A 128 13.25 -10.13 -16.58
C GLN A 128 14.69 -10.57 -16.90
N MET A 129 15.41 -11.10 -15.91
CA MET A 129 16.81 -11.52 -16.07
C MET A 129 16.93 -12.80 -16.91
N SER A 130 18.04 -12.93 -17.63
CA SER A 130 18.40 -14.22 -18.25
C SER A 130 18.67 -15.30 -17.20
N PRO A 131 18.53 -16.58 -17.54
CA PRO A 131 18.82 -17.68 -16.59
C PRO A 131 20.23 -17.64 -15.97
N VAL A 132 21.22 -17.13 -16.70
CA VAL A 132 22.59 -16.98 -16.21
C VAL A 132 22.67 -15.89 -15.13
N GLU A 133 22.07 -14.74 -15.38
CA GLU A 133 22.04 -13.62 -14.45
C GLU A 133 21.27 -13.96 -13.16
N ARG A 134 20.18 -14.73 -13.25
CA ARG A 134 19.40 -15.17 -12.07
C ARG A 134 20.25 -15.89 -11.04
N LYS A 135 21.21 -16.70 -11.49
CA LYS A 135 22.09 -17.46 -10.60
C LYS A 135 22.92 -16.50 -9.70
N GLU A 136 23.30 -15.35 -10.20
CA GLU A 136 24.09 -14.38 -9.45
C GLU A 136 23.22 -13.45 -8.60
N GLN A 137 21.94 -13.29 -8.97
CA GLN A 137 21.00 -12.33 -8.36
C GLN A 137 19.91 -13.01 -7.52
N TYR A 138 20.06 -14.30 -7.18
CA TYR A 138 19.03 -15.04 -6.43
C TYR A 138 18.69 -14.42 -5.06
N HIS A 139 19.63 -13.69 -4.46
CA HIS A 139 19.45 -12.99 -3.20
C HIS A 139 18.28 -11.99 -3.24
N LYS A 140 17.90 -11.47 -4.40
CA LYS A 140 16.72 -10.60 -4.56
C LYS A 140 15.42 -11.31 -4.16
N LEU A 141 15.29 -12.61 -4.46
CA LEU A 141 14.11 -13.38 -4.08
C LEU A 141 13.96 -13.59 -2.57
N THR A 142 15.06 -13.49 -1.85
CA THR A 142 15.10 -13.71 -0.40
C THR A 142 15.28 -12.41 0.39
N PHE A 143 15.44 -11.28 -0.29
CA PHE A 143 15.74 -10.01 0.38
C PHE A 143 14.63 -9.59 1.36
N SER A 144 13.37 -9.84 1.02
CA SER A 144 12.24 -9.54 1.89
C SER A 144 12.28 -10.28 3.25
N MET A 145 13.02 -11.38 3.35
CA MET A 145 13.22 -12.09 4.62
C MET A 145 13.95 -11.22 5.68
N MET A 146 14.67 -10.18 5.24
CA MET A 146 15.35 -9.24 6.13
C MET A 146 14.39 -8.44 7.02
N TYR A 147 13.20 -8.16 6.51
CA TYR A 147 12.17 -7.36 7.18
C TYR A 147 10.84 -8.11 7.41
N TYR A 148 10.81 -9.40 7.14
CA TYR A 148 9.60 -10.23 7.15
C TYR A 148 8.79 -10.14 8.45
N TYR A 149 9.45 -9.91 9.59
CA TYR A 149 8.81 -9.82 10.90
C TYR A 149 8.39 -8.40 11.31
N ASN A 150 8.64 -7.39 10.46
CA ASN A 150 8.32 -6.00 10.80
C ASN A 150 6.82 -5.71 10.72
N ASP A 151 6.12 -6.37 9.80
CA ASP A 151 4.68 -6.25 9.55
C ASP A 151 4.11 -7.59 9.05
N SER A 152 2.79 -7.71 9.00
CA SER A 152 2.11 -8.85 8.37
C SER A 152 1.96 -8.58 6.88
N TYR A 153 2.76 -9.26 6.05
CA TYR A 153 2.83 -8.98 4.62
C TYR A 153 1.91 -9.84 3.77
N LEU A 154 1.35 -9.23 2.72
CA LEU A 154 0.82 -9.90 1.53
C LEU A 154 1.80 -9.70 0.38
N LEU A 155 1.96 -10.74 -0.45
CA LEU A 155 2.86 -10.74 -1.61
C LEU A 155 2.05 -10.49 -2.89
N PRO A 156 1.82 -9.24 -3.30
CA PRO A 156 0.98 -8.92 -4.44
C PRO A 156 1.76 -8.95 -5.75
N PHE A 157 1.06 -9.22 -6.86
CA PHE A 157 1.42 -8.66 -8.16
C PHE A 157 0.41 -7.57 -8.48
N SER A 158 0.77 -6.32 -8.20
CA SER A 158 -0.11 -5.18 -8.42
C SER A 158 -0.47 -5.03 -9.90
N HIS A 159 -1.73 -4.71 -10.16
CA HIS A 159 -2.21 -4.37 -11.51
C HIS A 159 -1.43 -3.21 -12.13
N ASP A 160 -0.91 -2.29 -11.32
CA ASP A 160 -0.07 -1.19 -11.78
C ASP A 160 1.23 -1.64 -12.42
N GLU A 161 1.73 -2.82 -12.06
CA GLU A 161 2.94 -3.39 -12.63
C GLU A 161 2.68 -4.39 -13.77
N VAL A 162 1.53 -5.05 -13.80
CA VAL A 162 1.24 -6.14 -14.74
C VAL A 162 0.17 -5.79 -15.79
N VAL A 163 -0.46 -4.60 -15.67
CA VAL A 163 -1.49 -4.06 -16.59
C VAL A 163 -1.16 -2.58 -16.88
N HIS A 164 -2.02 -1.84 -17.53
CA HIS A 164 -2.00 -0.38 -17.71
C HIS A 164 -0.69 0.22 -18.23
N GLY A 165 -0.26 -0.24 -19.44
CA GLY A 165 0.94 0.31 -20.09
C GLY A 165 2.26 -0.33 -19.65
N LYS A 166 2.20 -1.22 -18.67
CA LYS A 166 3.26 -2.15 -18.30
C LYS A 166 3.02 -3.49 -19.00
N ALA A 167 3.74 -4.54 -18.68
CA ALA A 167 3.66 -5.82 -19.37
C ALA A 167 3.09 -6.89 -18.46
N THR A 168 2.35 -7.85 -19.00
CA THR A 168 1.93 -9.05 -18.25
C THR A 168 3.15 -9.79 -17.69
N ILE A 169 2.96 -10.61 -16.65
CA ILE A 169 4.04 -11.41 -16.06
C ILE A 169 4.78 -12.20 -17.15
N LEU A 170 4.04 -12.85 -18.04
CA LEU A 170 4.64 -13.60 -19.15
C LEU A 170 5.46 -12.70 -20.09
N GLN A 171 4.98 -11.50 -20.40
CA GLN A 171 5.73 -10.56 -21.26
C GLN A 171 7.00 -10.03 -20.58
N LYS A 172 6.98 -9.90 -19.25
CA LYS A 172 8.15 -9.48 -18.46
C LYS A 172 9.23 -10.57 -18.37
N MET A 173 8.88 -11.85 -18.55
CA MET A 173 9.87 -12.94 -18.49
C MET A 173 10.85 -12.85 -19.66
N ASN A 174 12.11 -13.18 -19.39
CA ASN A 174 13.17 -13.18 -20.41
C ASN A 174 12.96 -14.30 -21.46
N GLY A 175 13.40 -14.04 -22.71
CA GLY A 175 13.38 -15.01 -23.80
C GLY A 175 12.19 -14.88 -24.74
N ASP A 176 12.18 -15.75 -25.77
CA ASP A 176 11.09 -15.89 -26.73
C ASP A 176 9.87 -16.57 -26.11
N TYR A 177 8.72 -16.44 -26.77
CA TYR A 177 7.45 -16.98 -26.27
C TYR A 177 7.53 -18.44 -25.85
N ASP A 178 8.16 -19.31 -26.69
CA ASP A 178 8.30 -20.72 -26.42
C ASP A 178 9.24 -21.06 -25.24
N ARG A 179 10.08 -20.12 -24.83
CA ARG A 179 11.01 -20.26 -23.72
C ARG A 179 10.51 -19.66 -22.41
N LYS A 180 9.47 -18.84 -22.47
CA LYS A 180 8.93 -18.17 -21.27
C LYS A 180 8.13 -19.09 -20.38
N PHE A 181 7.42 -20.06 -20.94
CA PHE A 181 6.58 -20.99 -20.17
C PHE A 181 7.35 -21.98 -19.28
N PRO A 182 8.49 -22.53 -19.69
CA PRO A 182 9.23 -23.47 -18.85
C PRO A 182 10.11 -22.82 -17.78
N GLN A 183 10.09 -21.54 -17.64
CA GLN A 183 10.82 -20.80 -16.60
C GLN A 183 10.01 -20.65 -15.33
#